data_ea19ccbbbee5775cb2499ad66301d75c
#
_entry.id   ea19ccbbbee5775cb2499ad66301d75c
#
_cell.length_a   1.000
_cell.length_b   1.000
_cell.length_c   1.000
_cell.angle_alpha   90.00
_cell.angle_beta   90.00
_cell.angle_gamma   90.00
#
_symmetry.space_group_name_H-M   'P 1'
#
loop_
_entity.id
_entity.type
_entity.pdbx_description
1 polymer ?
#
loop_
_entity_poly.entity_id
_entity_poly.type
_entity_poly.pdbx_seq_one_letter_code
_entity_poly.pdbx_strand_id
1 'polypeptide(L)'
;MVNTGLLLIPTAIMFYLAFRQRDSHSDEERMLWIWVGVYFLVFSLPTQRSARYLIPVMPAIAILLSLYWDRIPRWAFRISLGLAALFVVGIGVFSLKLELFLGGESIYPLYIWLILGISFLGIVFALFKSEWTRDLTPMALILVYFCLSGFFYPFDHAPGNFSDEARTAVKGETVWVPYNFRAKYERYRFLLPDTGIRGYHTDKKLTADELMQRHEYVVVRHRADEQLDTGNCAVLGTRLETRSRQKSHEIRAVLLDNRMDYLFAREYLLHCPR
;
A
#
# COMPACT_ATOMS: atom_id res chain seq x y z
N MET A 1 7.71 -6.94 1.11
CA MET A 1 7.96 -7.36 2.50
C MET A 1 6.73 -7.94 3.21
N VAL A 2 5.50 -7.54 2.88
CA VAL A 2 4.29 -8.15 3.46
C VAL A 2 4.19 -9.65 3.11
N ASN A 3 4.64 -10.04 1.91
CA ASN A 3 4.51 -11.42 1.40
C ASN A 3 5.20 -12.50 2.23
N THR A 4 6.32 -12.18 2.87
CA THR A 4 7.04 -13.13 3.73
C THR A 4 6.78 -12.89 5.21
N GLY A 5 6.21 -11.72 5.59
CA GLY A 5 5.99 -11.37 6.99
C GLY A 5 5.07 -12.33 7.71
N LEU A 6 3.95 -12.70 7.08
CA LEU A 6 2.96 -13.62 7.66
C LEU A 6 3.43 -15.08 7.68
N LEU A 7 4.30 -15.50 6.74
CA LEU A 7 4.92 -16.83 6.69
C LEU A 7 6.37 -16.83 7.18
N LEU A 8 6.81 -15.78 7.88
CA LEU A 8 8.20 -15.65 8.32
C LEU A 8 8.64 -16.85 9.17
N ILE A 9 7.81 -17.29 10.11
CA ILE A 9 8.13 -18.41 11.00
C ILE A 9 8.15 -19.74 10.24
N PRO A 10 7.14 -20.13 9.45
CA PRO A 10 7.22 -21.29 8.58
C PRO A 10 8.44 -21.27 7.66
N THR A 11 8.74 -20.12 7.05
CA THR A 11 9.92 -19.96 6.18
C THR A 11 11.24 -20.14 6.95
N ALA A 12 11.37 -19.55 8.13
CA ALA A 12 12.57 -19.72 8.97
C ALA A 12 12.77 -21.19 9.37
N ILE A 13 11.70 -21.90 9.72
CA ILE A 13 11.76 -23.33 10.05
C ILE A 13 12.14 -24.14 8.80
N MET A 14 11.59 -23.81 7.64
CA MET A 14 11.98 -24.43 6.37
C MET A 14 13.50 -24.29 6.15
N PHE A 15 14.06 -23.08 6.28
CA PHE A 15 15.50 -22.87 6.15
C PHE A 15 16.30 -23.72 7.16
N TYR A 16 15.87 -23.78 8.40
CA TYR A 16 16.51 -24.62 9.42
C TYR A 16 16.46 -26.11 9.06
N LEU A 17 15.33 -26.62 8.64
CA LEU A 17 15.16 -28.03 8.23
C LEU A 17 16.00 -28.34 7.00
N ALA A 18 16.00 -27.48 5.99
CA ALA A 18 16.81 -27.62 4.79
C ALA A 18 18.31 -27.65 5.11
N PHE A 19 18.78 -26.73 5.95
CA PHE A 19 20.19 -26.71 6.36
C PHE A 19 20.61 -28.01 7.09
N ARG A 20 19.72 -28.53 7.94
CA ARG A 20 19.98 -29.79 8.67
C ARG A 20 20.01 -31.03 7.75
N GLN A 21 19.25 -30.98 6.64
CA GLN A 21 19.10 -32.10 5.70
C GLN A 21 19.87 -31.89 4.39
N ARG A 22 20.87 -31.03 4.40
CA ARG A 22 21.60 -30.58 3.20
C ARG A 22 22.11 -31.73 2.31
N ASP A 23 22.53 -32.82 2.91
CA ASP A 23 23.12 -33.94 2.18
C ASP A 23 22.10 -34.83 1.47
N SER A 24 20.79 -34.67 1.78
CA SER A 24 19.68 -35.43 1.19
C SER A 24 18.88 -34.65 0.14
N HIS A 25 19.34 -33.45 -0.26
CA HIS A 25 18.64 -32.66 -1.27
C HIS A 25 18.76 -33.27 -2.66
N SER A 26 17.66 -33.28 -3.41
CA SER A 26 17.70 -33.60 -4.85
C SER A 26 18.44 -32.49 -5.62
N ASP A 27 18.83 -32.79 -6.85
CA ASP A 27 19.52 -31.80 -7.68
C ASP A 27 18.63 -30.60 -8.02
N GLU A 28 17.31 -30.83 -8.20
CA GLU A 28 16.31 -29.78 -8.42
C GLU A 28 16.17 -28.88 -7.18
N GLU A 29 16.17 -29.47 -5.98
CA GLU A 29 16.13 -28.71 -4.74
C GLU A 29 17.40 -27.89 -4.54
N ARG A 30 18.57 -28.46 -4.85
CA ARG A 30 19.85 -27.74 -4.80
C ARG A 30 19.87 -26.54 -5.75
N MET A 31 19.30 -26.69 -6.97
CA MET A 31 19.18 -25.60 -7.91
C MET A 31 18.33 -24.44 -7.37
N LEU A 32 17.21 -24.74 -6.71
CA LEU A 32 16.37 -23.71 -6.08
C LEU A 32 17.11 -22.99 -4.95
N TRP A 33 17.89 -23.71 -4.13
CA TRP A 33 18.72 -23.13 -3.09
C TRP A 33 19.82 -22.23 -3.64
N ILE A 34 20.46 -22.65 -4.73
CA ILE A 34 21.47 -21.83 -5.44
C ILE A 34 20.81 -20.55 -5.96
N TRP A 35 19.63 -20.65 -6.58
CA TRP A 35 18.86 -19.50 -7.05
C TRP A 35 18.57 -18.50 -5.92
N VAL A 36 18.04 -18.98 -4.80
CA VAL A 36 17.76 -18.16 -3.63
C VAL A 36 19.05 -17.50 -3.12
N GLY A 37 20.13 -18.28 -2.99
CA GLY A 37 21.43 -17.79 -2.49
C GLY A 37 22.03 -16.71 -3.38
N VAL A 38 22.05 -16.92 -4.70
CA VAL A 38 22.57 -15.95 -5.68
C VAL A 38 21.79 -14.63 -5.61
N TYR A 39 20.47 -14.71 -5.58
CA TYR A 39 19.63 -13.49 -5.47
C TYR A 39 19.88 -12.74 -4.17
N PHE A 40 19.96 -13.44 -3.03
CA PHE A 40 20.31 -12.80 -1.76
C PHE A 40 21.68 -12.14 -1.80
N LEU A 41 22.66 -12.81 -2.35
CA LEU A 41 24.03 -12.28 -2.44
C LEU A 41 24.09 -11.06 -3.35
N VAL A 42 23.56 -11.15 -4.58
CA VAL A 42 23.59 -10.06 -5.57
C VAL A 42 22.86 -8.81 -5.05
N PHE A 43 21.69 -8.99 -4.46
CA PHE A 43 20.87 -7.85 -4.01
C PHE A 43 21.15 -7.39 -2.57
N SER A 44 22.06 -8.07 -1.86
CA SER A 44 22.59 -7.59 -0.57
C SER A 44 23.75 -6.62 -0.72
N LEU A 45 24.46 -6.65 -1.85
CA LEU A 45 25.63 -5.81 -2.09
C LEU A 45 25.35 -4.33 -2.38
N PRO A 46 24.28 -3.94 -3.17
CA PRO A 46 24.03 -2.56 -3.49
C PRO A 46 23.63 -1.75 -2.27
N THR A 47 24.10 -0.50 -2.21
CA THR A 47 23.74 0.47 -1.15
C THR A 47 22.28 0.96 -1.25
N GLN A 48 21.74 1.02 -2.48
CA GLN A 48 20.33 1.33 -2.73
C GLN A 48 19.52 0.03 -2.85
N ARG A 49 18.83 -0.34 -1.77
CA ARG A 49 18.06 -1.57 -1.71
C ARG A 49 16.57 -1.28 -1.91
N SER A 50 15.93 -1.98 -2.85
CA SER A 50 14.49 -1.99 -3.02
C SER A 50 13.96 -3.41 -2.79
N ALA A 51 12.88 -3.52 -1.98
CA ALA A 51 12.22 -4.81 -1.74
C ALA A 51 11.72 -5.49 -3.04
N ARG A 52 11.53 -4.70 -4.11
CA ARG A 52 11.12 -5.21 -5.44
C ARG A 52 12.15 -6.16 -6.06
N TYR A 53 13.43 -6.04 -5.73
CA TYR A 53 14.47 -6.90 -6.26
C TYR A 53 14.39 -8.35 -5.76
N LEU A 54 13.65 -8.59 -4.68
CA LEU A 54 13.41 -9.93 -4.15
C LEU A 54 12.19 -10.64 -4.76
N ILE A 55 11.39 -9.96 -5.58
CA ILE A 55 10.19 -10.55 -6.20
C ILE A 55 10.54 -11.80 -7.02
N PRO A 56 11.61 -11.83 -7.86
CA PRO A 56 11.92 -13.01 -8.68
C PRO A 56 12.35 -14.25 -7.87
N VAL A 57 12.73 -14.09 -6.59
CA VAL A 57 13.08 -15.23 -5.74
C VAL A 57 11.87 -15.87 -5.06
N MET A 58 10.73 -15.17 -5.02
CA MET A 58 9.53 -15.64 -4.32
C MET A 58 8.99 -16.99 -4.86
N PRO A 59 8.95 -17.26 -6.18
CA PRO A 59 8.53 -18.58 -6.67
C PRO A 59 9.42 -19.72 -6.15
N ALA A 60 10.74 -19.53 -6.14
CA ALA A 60 11.66 -20.54 -5.61
C ALA A 60 11.43 -20.79 -4.10
N ILE A 61 11.23 -19.71 -3.31
CA ILE A 61 10.91 -19.85 -1.88
C ILE A 61 9.55 -20.54 -1.70
N ALA A 62 8.57 -20.27 -2.52
CA ALA A 62 7.25 -20.91 -2.43
C ALA A 62 7.31 -22.42 -2.73
N ILE A 63 8.09 -22.81 -3.76
CA ILE A 63 8.32 -24.23 -4.08
C ILE A 63 9.07 -24.91 -2.93
N LEU A 64 10.16 -24.32 -2.44
CA LEU A 64 10.89 -24.84 -1.29
C LEU A 64 9.98 -24.98 -0.07
N LEU A 65 9.17 -23.98 0.24
CA LEU A 65 8.24 -24.02 1.36
C LEU A 65 7.24 -25.16 1.20
N SER A 66 6.75 -25.43 -0.02
CA SER A 66 5.83 -26.54 -0.29
C SER A 66 6.49 -27.90 -0.08
N LEU A 67 7.77 -28.07 -0.43
CA LEU A 67 8.52 -29.33 -0.20
C LEU A 67 8.69 -29.67 1.30
N TYR A 68 8.76 -28.64 2.14
CA TYR A 68 8.89 -28.81 3.59
C TYR A 68 7.58 -28.67 4.35
N TRP A 69 6.46 -28.39 3.65
CA TRP A 69 5.17 -28.01 4.25
C TRP A 69 4.71 -28.97 5.34
N ASP A 70 4.78 -30.27 5.08
CA ASP A 70 4.37 -31.31 6.01
C ASP A 70 5.31 -31.50 7.20
N ARG A 71 6.56 -31.09 7.06
CA ARG A 71 7.60 -31.21 8.11
C ARG A 71 7.58 -30.01 9.07
N ILE A 72 6.97 -28.88 8.66
CA ILE A 72 6.83 -27.71 9.50
C ILE A 72 5.79 -27.96 10.58
N PRO A 73 6.08 -27.70 11.85
CA PRO A 73 5.15 -27.95 12.94
C PRO A 73 3.92 -27.04 12.88
N ARG A 74 2.75 -27.56 13.22
CA ARG A 74 1.46 -26.84 13.16
C ARG A 74 1.44 -25.53 13.97
N TRP A 75 2.18 -25.44 15.05
CA TRP A 75 2.24 -24.21 15.85
C TRP A 75 2.80 -23.01 15.05
N ALA A 76 3.70 -23.24 14.09
CA ALA A 76 4.23 -22.20 13.24
C ALA A 76 3.16 -21.57 12.35
N PHE A 77 2.26 -22.40 11.82
CA PHE A 77 1.10 -21.94 11.06
C PHE A 77 0.08 -21.22 11.94
N ARG A 78 -0.12 -21.67 13.18
CA ARG A 78 -0.99 -20.97 14.13
C ARG A 78 -0.51 -19.55 14.42
N ILE A 79 0.80 -19.35 14.59
CA ILE A 79 1.35 -18.00 14.77
C ILE A 79 1.11 -17.18 13.50
N SER A 80 1.33 -17.73 12.32
CA SER A 80 1.05 -17.04 11.05
C SER A 80 -0.43 -16.65 10.92
N LEU A 81 -1.36 -17.52 11.28
CA LEU A 81 -2.79 -17.20 11.30
C LEU A 81 -3.13 -16.13 12.36
N GLY A 82 -2.51 -16.19 13.54
CA GLY A 82 -2.68 -15.15 14.55
C GLY A 82 -2.20 -13.77 14.07
N LEU A 83 -1.05 -13.74 13.40
CA LEU A 83 -0.55 -12.52 12.77
C LEU A 83 -1.46 -12.05 11.64
N ALA A 84 -2.01 -12.96 10.83
CA ALA A 84 -2.98 -12.64 9.79
C ALA A 84 -4.26 -12.04 10.38
N ALA A 85 -4.81 -12.62 11.45
CA ALA A 85 -5.98 -12.08 12.15
C ALA A 85 -5.69 -10.67 12.68
N LEU A 86 -4.55 -10.47 13.35
CA LEU A 86 -4.13 -9.16 13.86
C LEU A 86 -3.99 -8.13 12.73
N PHE A 87 -3.47 -8.56 11.57
CA PHE A 87 -3.32 -7.69 10.41
C PHE A 87 -4.67 -7.28 9.82
N VAL A 88 -5.64 -8.20 9.71
CA VAL A 88 -7.01 -7.90 9.26
C VAL A 88 -7.71 -6.93 10.22
N VAL A 89 -7.58 -7.14 11.54
CA VAL A 89 -8.07 -6.19 12.55
C VAL A 89 -7.41 -4.83 12.38
N GLY A 90 -6.08 -4.80 12.17
CA GLY A 90 -5.34 -3.57 11.91
C GLY A 90 -5.85 -2.82 10.69
N ILE A 91 -6.13 -3.52 9.57
CA ILE A 91 -6.75 -2.93 8.39
C ILE A 91 -8.11 -2.30 8.75
N GLY A 92 -8.99 -3.04 9.46
CA GLY A 92 -10.30 -2.56 9.84
C GLY A 92 -10.24 -1.30 10.72
N VAL A 93 -9.40 -1.32 11.76
CA VAL A 93 -9.19 -0.17 12.65
C VAL A 93 -8.65 1.04 11.86
N PHE A 94 -7.71 0.81 10.95
CA PHE A 94 -7.13 1.89 10.16
C PHE A 94 -8.12 2.47 9.16
N SER A 95 -8.96 1.62 8.53
CA SER A 95 -10.05 2.05 7.65
C SER A 95 -11.07 2.91 8.42
N LEU A 96 -11.47 2.49 9.61
CA LEU A 96 -12.38 3.25 10.46
C LEU A 96 -11.79 4.61 10.86
N LYS A 97 -10.52 4.62 11.28
CA LYS A 97 -9.83 5.87 11.62
C LYS A 97 -9.75 6.83 10.43
N LEU A 98 -9.58 6.31 9.21
CA LEU A 98 -9.55 7.13 8.01
C LEU A 98 -10.93 7.74 7.71
N GLU A 99 -12.02 6.98 7.80
CA GLU A 99 -13.38 7.51 7.64
C GLU A 99 -13.68 8.61 8.67
N LEU A 100 -13.34 8.38 9.93
CA LEU A 100 -13.52 9.39 10.99
C LEU A 100 -12.69 10.66 10.74
N PHE A 101 -11.47 10.50 10.25
CA PHE A 101 -10.60 11.64 9.92
C PHE A 101 -11.14 12.47 8.75
N LEU A 102 -11.82 11.85 7.79
CA LEU A 102 -12.44 12.52 6.64
C LEU A 102 -13.83 13.09 6.94
N GLY A 103 -14.20 13.23 8.18
CA GLY A 103 -15.46 13.84 8.62
C GLY A 103 -16.64 12.88 8.67
N GLY A 104 -16.38 11.57 8.72
CA GLY A 104 -17.41 10.53 8.79
C GLY A 104 -18.07 10.21 7.44
N GLU A 105 -17.55 10.73 6.34
CA GLU A 105 -17.96 10.27 5.00
C GLU A 105 -17.60 8.79 4.85
N SER A 106 -18.58 7.96 4.52
CA SER A 106 -18.37 6.53 4.26
C SER A 106 -17.67 6.36 2.92
N ILE A 107 -16.33 6.26 2.96
CA ILE A 107 -15.50 6.04 1.77
C ILE A 107 -15.39 4.55 1.43
N TYR A 108 -15.68 3.69 2.39
CA TYR A 108 -15.67 2.24 2.21
C TYR A 108 -17.10 1.71 2.06
N PRO A 109 -17.46 1.11 0.91
CA PRO A 109 -18.76 0.46 0.74
C PRO A 109 -18.97 -0.67 1.75
N LEU A 110 -20.20 -0.94 2.13
CA LEU A 110 -20.57 -1.95 3.12
C LEU A 110 -19.95 -3.34 2.82
N TYR A 111 -19.83 -3.71 1.54
CA TYR A 111 -19.26 -5.00 1.17
C TYR A 111 -17.78 -5.16 1.59
N ILE A 112 -17.00 -4.06 1.67
CA ILE A 112 -15.61 -4.11 2.18
C ILE A 112 -15.59 -4.49 3.65
N TRP A 113 -16.49 -3.94 4.46
CA TRP A 113 -16.64 -4.30 5.87
C TRP A 113 -17.08 -5.74 6.05
N LEU A 114 -17.98 -6.23 5.18
CA LEU A 114 -18.39 -7.64 5.18
C LEU A 114 -17.22 -8.56 4.83
N ILE A 115 -16.41 -8.22 3.83
CA ILE A 115 -15.20 -8.99 3.48
C ILE A 115 -14.23 -9.04 4.66
N LEU A 116 -13.98 -7.92 5.32
CA LEU A 116 -13.12 -7.87 6.52
C LEU A 116 -13.66 -8.78 7.63
N GLY A 117 -14.96 -8.70 7.93
CA GLY A 117 -15.60 -9.53 8.96
C GLY A 117 -15.55 -11.03 8.64
N ILE A 118 -15.92 -11.42 7.43
CA ILE A 118 -15.88 -12.82 6.98
C ILE A 118 -14.45 -13.35 6.99
N SER A 119 -13.48 -12.55 6.50
CA SER A 119 -12.07 -12.92 6.49
C SER A 119 -11.54 -13.13 7.91
N PHE A 120 -11.85 -12.24 8.83
CA PHE A 120 -11.47 -12.38 10.24
C PHE A 120 -12.05 -13.64 10.85
N LEU A 121 -13.34 -13.90 10.69
CA LEU A 121 -14.00 -15.10 11.22
C LEU A 121 -13.42 -16.38 10.60
N GLY A 122 -13.14 -16.39 9.30
CA GLY A 122 -12.51 -17.53 8.62
C GLY A 122 -11.09 -17.82 9.14
N ILE A 123 -10.28 -16.77 9.38
CA ILE A 123 -8.93 -16.92 9.93
C ILE A 123 -9.00 -17.41 11.38
N VAL A 124 -9.90 -16.87 12.19
CA VAL A 124 -10.12 -17.31 13.58
C VAL A 124 -10.58 -18.76 13.62
N PHE A 125 -11.50 -19.15 12.74
CA PHE A 125 -11.90 -20.55 12.60
C PHE A 125 -10.72 -21.46 12.29
N ALA A 126 -9.88 -21.10 11.31
CA ALA A 126 -8.68 -21.86 10.94
C ALA A 126 -7.67 -21.95 12.10
N LEU A 127 -7.58 -20.92 12.96
CA LEU A 127 -6.71 -20.90 14.12
C LEU A 127 -7.13 -21.94 15.18
N PHE A 128 -8.44 -22.07 15.42
CA PHE A 128 -8.96 -23.00 16.43
C PHE A 128 -9.07 -24.45 15.95
N LYS A 129 -9.28 -24.68 14.65
CA LYS A 129 -9.35 -26.03 14.05
C LYS A 129 -7.95 -26.58 13.77
N SER A 130 -7.36 -27.22 14.78
CA SER A 130 -5.98 -27.72 14.74
C SER A 130 -5.63 -28.59 13.54
N GLU A 131 -6.58 -29.38 13.07
CA GLU A 131 -6.39 -30.33 11.95
C GLU A 131 -6.20 -29.59 10.63
N TRP A 132 -6.92 -28.48 10.44
CA TRP A 132 -6.99 -27.72 9.19
C TRP A 132 -6.08 -26.48 9.17
N THR A 133 -5.43 -26.17 10.29
CA THR A 133 -4.58 -24.98 10.43
C THR A 133 -3.57 -24.84 9.31
N ARG A 134 -2.90 -25.94 8.93
CA ARG A 134 -1.88 -25.96 7.88
C ARG A 134 -2.50 -25.69 6.51
N ASP A 135 -3.59 -26.38 6.18
CA ASP A 135 -4.22 -26.34 4.86
C ASP A 135 -4.98 -25.02 4.62
N LEU A 136 -5.52 -24.41 5.68
CA LEU A 136 -6.24 -23.15 5.61
C LEU A 136 -5.31 -21.92 5.64
N THR A 137 -4.03 -22.07 6.00
CA THR A 137 -3.09 -20.94 6.03
C THR A 137 -2.93 -20.25 4.67
N PRO A 138 -2.77 -20.93 3.53
CA PRO A 138 -2.71 -20.26 2.22
C PRO A 138 -3.97 -19.47 1.90
N MET A 139 -5.16 -20.01 2.21
CA MET A 139 -6.43 -19.31 2.02
C MET A 139 -6.52 -18.05 2.90
N ALA A 140 -6.09 -18.15 4.16
CA ALA A 140 -6.03 -17.01 5.06
C ALA A 140 -5.15 -15.89 4.52
N LEU A 141 -4.01 -16.23 3.90
CA LEU A 141 -3.14 -15.25 3.25
C LEU A 141 -3.84 -14.57 2.06
N ILE A 142 -4.53 -15.32 1.23
CA ILE A 142 -5.31 -14.78 0.12
C ILE A 142 -6.36 -13.80 0.66
N LEU A 143 -7.08 -14.17 1.72
CA LEU A 143 -8.07 -13.30 2.36
C LEU A 143 -7.44 -12.00 2.89
N VAL A 144 -6.25 -12.05 3.50
CA VAL A 144 -5.52 -10.85 3.92
C VAL A 144 -5.23 -9.93 2.72
N TYR A 145 -4.86 -10.46 1.57
CA TYR A 145 -4.65 -9.66 0.36
C TYR A 145 -5.94 -9.04 -0.17
N PHE A 146 -7.05 -9.75 -0.13
CA PHE A 146 -8.36 -9.17 -0.47
C PHE A 146 -8.74 -8.03 0.47
N CYS A 147 -8.52 -8.20 1.79
CA CYS A 147 -8.74 -7.14 2.76
C CYS A 147 -7.85 -5.91 2.48
N LEU A 148 -6.57 -6.15 2.16
CA LEU A 148 -5.63 -5.08 1.84
C LEU A 148 -6.02 -4.36 0.54
N SER A 149 -6.46 -5.09 -0.49
CA SER A 149 -6.98 -4.52 -1.73
C SER A 149 -8.22 -3.67 -1.45
N GLY A 150 -9.14 -4.16 -0.62
CA GLY A 150 -10.31 -3.40 -0.17
C GLY A 150 -9.94 -2.10 0.55
N PHE A 151 -8.91 -2.13 1.40
CA PHE A 151 -8.40 -0.92 2.05
C PHE A 151 -7.92 0.13 1.04
N PHE A 152 -7.28 -0.29 -0.05
CA PHE A 152 -6.80 0.63 -1.08
C PHE A 152 -7.88 1.08 -2.08
N TYR A 153 -9.08 0.52 -2.01
CA TYR A 153 -10.19 0.85 -2.92
C TYR A 153 -10.44 2.36 -3.08
N PRO A 154 -10.51 3.18 -2.00
CA PRO A 154 -10.73 4.60 -2.13
C PRO A 154 -9.62 5.37 -2.83
N PHE A 155 -8.40 4.80 -2.86
CA PHE A 155 -7.21 5.44 -3.45
C PHE A 155 -7.00 5.05 -4.92
N ASP A 156 -7.56 3.92 -5.34
CA ASP A 156 -7.47 3.46 -6.73
C ASP A 156 -8.65 3.96 -7.58
N HIS A 157 -9.76 4.31 -6.94
CA HIS A 157 -10.99 4.74 -7.63
C HIS A 157 -11.33 6.22 -7.36
N ALA A 158 -12.56 6.53 -7.03
CA ALA A 158 -13.06 7.90 -6.97
C ALA A 158 -12.25 8.89 -6.09
N PRO A 159 -11.79 8.55 -4.87
CA PRO A 159 -10.96 9.46 -4.07
C PRO A 159 -9.49 9.50 -4.52
N GLY A 160 -8.97 8.44 -5.17
CA GLY A 160 -7.58 8.35 -5.61
C GLY A 160 -7.30 9.00 -6.96
N ASN A 161 -8.33 9.17 -7.77
CA ASN A 161 -8.26 9.77 -9.11
C ASN A 161 -9.14 11.02 -9.17
N PHE A 162 -8.83 11.94 -10.08
CA PHE A 162 -9.75 13.00 -10.43
C PHE A 162 -10.95 12.41 -11.19
N SER A 163 -12.13 13.00 -11.01
CA SER A 163 -13.34 12.57 -11.73
C SER A 163 -13.19 12.76 -13.25
N ASP A 164 -13.99 12.05 -14.03
CA ASP A 164 -13.93 12.15 -15.50
C ASP A 164 -14.36 13.55 -15.98
N GLU A 165 -15.27 14.21 -15.25
CA GLU A 165 -15.66 15.61 -15.51
C GLU A 165 -14.46 16.55 -15.33
N ALA A 166 -13.72 16.39 -14.22
CA ALA A 166 -12.53 17.19 -13.93
C ALA A 166 -11.44 16.98 -14.97
N ARG A 167 -11.23 15.73 -15.43
CA ARG A 167 -10.27 15.42 -16.51
C ARG A 167 -10.68 16.04 -17.83
N THR A 168 -11.97 15.97 -18.16
CA THR A 168 -12.50 16.55 -19.39
C THR A 168 -12.39 18.07 -19.40
N ALA A 169 -12.62 18.72 -18.25
CA ALA A 169 -12.54 20.17 -18.10
C ALA A 169 -11.14 20.75 -18.35
N VAL A 170 -10.08 19.95 -18.16
CA VAL A 170 -8.69 20.41 -18.36
C VAL A 170 -8.03 19.82 -19.62
N LYS A 171 -8.81 19.13 -20.47
CA LYS A 171 -8.30 18.53 -21.68
C LYS A 171 -7.76 19.58 -22.64
N GLY A 172 -6.51 19.41 -23.07
CA GLY A 172 -5.81 20.35 -23.95
C GLY A 172 -5.17 21.55 -23.22
N GLU A 173 -5.50 21.76 -21.94
CA GLU A 173 -5.00 22.86 -21.14
C GLU A 173 -3.64 22.55 -20.50
N THR A 174 -2.94 23.59 -19.99
CA THR A 174 -1.72 23.42 -19.23
C THR A 174 -2.03 23.51 -17.73
N VAL A 175 -1.85 22.39 -17.03
CA VAL A 175 -2.07 22.28 -15.58
C VAL A 175 -0.73 22.29 -14.84
N TRP A 176 -0.63 23.14 -13.85
CA TRP A 176 0.52 23.22 -12.96
C TRP A 176 0.34 22.30 -11.76
N VAL A 177 1.33 21.44 -11.53
CA VAL A 177 1.25 20.36 -10.53
C VAL A 177 2.44 20.39 -9.58
N PRO A 178 2.30 19.85 -8.35
CA PRO A 178 3.40 19.80 -7.40
C PRO A 178 4.59 19.01 -7.96
N TYR A 179 5.73 19.66 -8.05
CA TYR A 179 7.00 19.06 -8.47
C TYR A 179 7.95 18.92 -7.29
N ASN A 180 8.50 17.75 -7.13
CA ASN A 180 9.67 17.54 -6.31
C ASN A 180 10.74 16.81 -7.14
N PHE A 181 12.00 16.93 -6.74
CA PHE A 181 13.17 16.35 -7.40
C PHE A 181 13.08 14.84 -7.73
N ARG A 182 12.06 14.15 -7.22
CA ARG A 182 11.86 12.69 -7.37
C ARG A 182 10.80 12.34 -8.40
N ALA A 183 10.62 13.12 -9.42
CA ALA A 183 9.76 12.86 -10.58
C ALA A 183 8.28 12.54 -10.23
N LYS A 184 7.76 13.02 -9.11
CA LYS A 184 6.37 12.78 -8.72
C LYS A 184 5.35 13.43 -9.66
N TYR A 185 5.74 14.46 -10.40
CA TYR A 185 4.83 15.12 -11.34
C TYR A 185 4.49 14.24 -12.56
N GLU A 186 5.35 13.28 -12.93
CA GLU A 186 5.12 12.39 -14.06
C GLU A 186 3.83 11.56 -13.93
N ARG A 187 3.42 11.25 -12.71
CA ARG A 187 2.16 10.55 -12.48
C ARG A 187 0.93 11.36 -12.91
N TYR A 188 1.01 12.69 -12.92
CA TYR A 188 -0.12 13.51 -13.35
C TYR A 188 -0.43 13.35 -14.84
N ARG A 189 0.51 12.87 -15.65
CA ARG A 189 0.25 12.48 -17.04
C ARG A 189 -0.74 11.31 -17.15
N PHE A 190 -0.78 10.45 -16.14
CA PHE A 190 -1.77 9.36 -16.04
C PHE A 190 -3.07 9.82 -15.39
N LEU A 191 -2.98 10.74 -14.44
CA LEU A 191 -4.15 11.26 -13.72
C LEU A 191 -4.95 12.27 -14.56
N LEU A 192 -4.26 13.02 -15.42
CA LEU A 192 -4.82 14.05 -16.30
C LEU A 192 -4.33 13.79 -17.74
N PRO A 193 -4.88 12.75 -18.42
CA PRO A 193 -4.48 12.46 -19.80
C PRO A 193 -4.87 13.60 -20.74
N ASP A 194 -4.14 13.73 -21.85
CA ASP A 194 -4.35 14.78 -22.86
C ASP A 194 -4.18 16.22 -22.35
N THR A 195 -3.42 16.40 -21.27
CA THR A 195 -3.20 17.68 -20.59
C THR A 195 -1.72 18.04 -20.62
N GLY A 196 -1.39 19.30 -20.81
CA GLY A 196 -0.02 19.81 -20.69
C GLY A 196 0.39 19.88 -19.21
N ILE A 197 1.29 19.03 -18.75
CA ILE A 197 1.71 19.00 -17.34
C ILE A 197 2.98 19.84 -17.16
N ARG A 198 2.92 20.82 -16.25
CA ARG A 198 4.08 21.61 -15.80
C ARG A 198 4.23 21.53 -14.29
N GLY A 199 5.47 21.37 -13.82
CA GLY A 199 5.77 21.28 -12.39
C GLY A 199 6.06 22.65 -11.77
N TYR A 200 5.46 22.95 -10.61
CA TYR A 200 5.94 24.02 -9.75
C TYR A 200 6.75 23.45 -8.59
N HIS A 201 7.82 24.16 -8.18
CA HIS A 201 8.71 23.67 -7.13
C HIS A 201 8.07 23.80 -5.74
N THR A 202 7.84 22.66 -5.08
CA THR A 202 7.32 22.63 -3.70
C THR A 202 8.33 23.12 -2.66
N ASP A 203 9.62 23.16 -3.01
CA ASP A 203 10.67 23.63 -2.10
C ASP A 203 10.65 25.16 -1.90
N LYS A 204 9.99 25.91 -2.78
CA LYS A 204 9.89 27.37 -2.71
C LYS A 204 8.82 27.89 -1.76
N LYS A 205 8.20 27.03 -0.94
CA LYS A 205 7.16 27.38 0.04
C LYS A 205 6.10 28.36 -0.48
N LEU A 206 5.73 28.23 -1.77
CA LEU A 206 4.64 29.00 -2.33
C LEU A 206 3.35 28.68 -1.56
N THR A 207 2.64 29.69 -1.14
CA THR A 207 1.33 29.53 -0.53
C THR A 207 0.29 29.09 -1.58
N ALA A 208 -0.84 28.53 -1.12
CA ALA A 208 -1.93 28.17 -2.03
C ALA A 208 -2.42 29.39 -2.82
N ASP A 209 -2.53 30.54 -2.16
CA ASP A 209 -2.96 31.81 -2.76
C ASP A 209 -2.02 32.30 -3.85
N GLU A 210 -0.71 32.20 -3.62
CA GLU A 210 0.29 32.56 -4.65
C GLU A 210 0.22 31.65 -5.87
N LEU A 211 -0.07 30.37 -5.68
CA LEU A 211 -0.23 29.41 -6.78
C LEU A 211 -1.50 29.69 -7.58
N MET A 212 -2.61 29.98 -6.90
CA MET A 212 -3.89 30.33 -7.50
C MET A 212 -3.82 31.63 -8.30
N GLN A 213 -3.09 32.64 -7.79
CA GLN A 213 -2.89 33.92 -8.51
C GLN A 213 -1.98 33.78 -9.75
N ARG A 214 -1.06 32.83 -9.76
CA ARG A 214 -0.07 32.66 -10.84
C ARG A 214 -0.52 31.77 -11.98
N HIS A 215 -1.42 30.84 -11.72
CA HIS A 215 -1.75 29.77 -12.65
C HIS A 215 -3.25 29.64 -12.82
N GLU A 216 -3.69 29.55 -14.07
CA GLU A 216 -5.10 29.40 -14.42
C GLU A 216 -5.61 28.01 -14.03
N TYR A 217 -4.85 26.96 -14.37
CA TYR A 217 -5.15 25.59 -13.93
C TYR A 217 -4.02 25.11 -13.03
N VAL A 218 -4.36 24.76 -11.80
CA VAL A 218 -3.36 24.33 -10.81
C VAL A 218 -3.87 23.21 -9.91
N VAL A 219 -2.99 22.27 -9.58
CA VAL A 219 -3.24 21.30 -8.54
C VAL A 219 -2.59 21.80 -7.25
N VAL A 220 -3.40 22.14 -6.27
CA VAL A 220 -2.94 22.56 -4.94
C VAL A 220 -3.07 21.40 -3.97
N ARG A 221 -1.99 21.15 -3.23
CA ARG A 221 -1.97 20.14 -2.18
C ARG A 221 -2.21 20.76 -0.83
N HIS A 222 -3.21 20.26 -0.12
CA HIS A 222 -3.59 20.75 1.19
C HIS A 222 -3.74 19.58 2.19
N ARG A 223 -3.90 19.88 3.46
CA ARG A 223 -4.18 18.86 4.48
C ARG A 223 -5.51 18.18 4.16
N ALA A 224 -5.59 16.88 4.41
CA ALA A 224 -6.79 16.12 4.06
C ALA A 224 -7.99 16.44 4.98
N ASP A 225 -7.72 16.88 6.22
CA ASP A 225 -8.70 17.23 7.26
C ASP A 225 -9.14 18.71 7.23
N GLU A 226 -8.53 19.53 6.38
CA GLU A 226 -8.86 20.95 6.27
C GLU A 226 -9.44 21.26 4.89
N GLN A 227 -10.40 22.16 4.84
CA GLN A 227 -10.88 22.71 3.58
C GLN A 227 -9.92 23.80 3.12
N LEU A 228 -9.59 23.77 1.84
CA LEU A 228 -8.80 24.82 1.21
C LEU A 228 -9.70 26.02 0.94
N ASP A 229 -9.27 27.22 1.37
CA ASP A 229 -9.89 28.44 0.87
C ASP A 229 -9.45 28.62 -0.61
N THR A 230 -10.41 28.53 -1.50
CA THR A 230 -10.17 28.59 -2.95
C THR A 230 -10.35 30.00 -3.52
N GLY A 231 -10.78 30.96 -2.69
CA GLY A 231 -11.04 32.32 -3.14
C GLY A 231 -11.99 32.36 -4.36
N ASN A 232 -11.51 32.96 -5.46
CA ASN A 232 -12.27 33.04 -6.71
C ASN A 232 -12.09 31.84 -7.66
N CYS A 233 -11.32 30.81 -7.25
CA CYS A 233 -11.07 29.64 -8.08
C CYS A 233 -12.21 28.62 -7.97
N ALA A 234 -12.61 28.04 -9.08
CA ALA A 234 -13.54 26.92 -9.13
C ALA A 234 -12.81 25.60 -8.86
N VAL A 235 -13.36 24.77 -7.98
CA VAL A 235 -12.87 23.41 -7.74
C VAL A 235 -13.42 22.49 -8.84
N LEU A 236 -12.57 22.06 -9.75
CA LEU A 236 -12.92 21.11 -10.80
C LEU A 236 -12.98 19.68 -10.29
N GLY A 237 -12.13 19.34 -9.31
CA GLY A 237 -12.11 18.02 -8.71
C GLY A 237 -11.17 17.93 -7.52
N THR A 238 -11.36 16.91 -6.70
CA THR A 238 -10.49 16.61 -5.56
C THR A 238 -10.10 15.14 -5.57
N ARG A 239 -8.95 14.85 -4.98
CA ARG A 239 -8.53 13.47 -4.75
C ARG A 239 -7.71 13.35 -3.47
N LEU A 240 -7.69 12.16 -2.88
CA LEU A 240 -6.77 11.83 -1.79
C LEU A 240 -5.45 11.32 -2.35
N GLU A 241 -4.35 11.83 -1.79
CA GLU A 241 -3.00 11.36 -2.07
C GLU A 241 -2.43 10.67 -0.84
N THR A 242 -1.87 9.46 -1.02
CA THR A 242 -1.06 8.81 0.00
C THR A 242 0.37 9.32 -0.05
N ARG A 243 0.92 9.71 1.10
CA ARG A 243 2.33 10.11 1.19
C ARG A 243 3.23 8.88 1.16
N SER A 244 4.14 8.81 0.21
CA SER A 244 4.96 7.62 -0.06
C SER A 244 6.14 7.40 0.91
N ARG A 245 6.46 8.39 1.75
CA ARG A 245 7.54 8.30 2.74
C ARG A 245 7.14 9.00 4.01
N GLN A 246 7.11 8.24 5.09
CA GLN A 246 6.87 8.71 6.44
C GLN A 246 8.14 8.55 7.26
N LYS A 247 8.36 9.47 8.17
CA LYS A 247 9.39 9.36 9.20
C LYS A 247 8.83 8.58 10.40
N SER A 248 9.69 7.96 11.19
CA SER A 248 9.24 7.13 12.32
C SER A 248 8.37 7.90 13.33
N HIS A 249 8.64 9.19 13.56
CA HIS A 249 7.81 10.03 14.44
C HIS A 249 6.43 10.33 13.84
N GLU A 250 6.32 10.46 12.49
CA GLU A 250 5.04 10.65 11.81
C GLU A 250 4.15 9.40 11.95
N ILE A 251 4.74 8.20 11.77
CA ILE A 251 4.03 6.94 11.98
C ILE A 251 3.53 6.83 13.42
N ARG A 252 4.36 7.20 14.40
CA ARG A 252 3.95 7.20 15.81
C ARG A 252 2.80 8.17 16.06
N ALA A 253 2.85 9.38 15.51
CA ALA A 253 1.79 10.37 15.65
C ALA A 253 0.47 9.89 15.00
N VAL A 254 0.54 9.18 13.87
CA VAL A 254 -0.63 8.56 13.24
C VAL A 254 -1.26 7.50 14.15
N LEU A 255 -0.44 6.65 14.76
CA LEU A 255 -0.93 5.55 15.59
C LEU A 255 -1.49 6.02 16.94
N LEU A 256 -0.78 6.95 17.61
CA LEU A 256 -1.09 7.40 18.97
C LEU A 256 -1.98 8.65 19.00
N ASP A 257 -1.70 9.63 18.14
CA ASP A 257 -2.31 10.97 18.19
C ASP A 257 -3.34 11.17 17.06
N ASN A 258 -3.67 10.12 16.32
CA ASN A 258 -4.60 10.13 15.16
C ASN A 258 -4.28 11.20 14.09
N ARG A 259 -2.98 11.55 13.92
CA ARG A 259 -2.50 12.53 12.96
C ARG A 259 -2.42 11.93 11.53
N MET A 260 -3.60 11.60 10.97
CA MET A 260 -3.72 11.01 9.63
C MET A 260 -3.24 11.93 8.51
N ASP A 261 -3.16 13.25 8.78
CA ASP A 261 -2.57 14.25 7.88
C ASP A 261 -1.10 13.98 7.51
N TYR A 262 -0.38 13.18 8.30
CA TYR A 262 0.96 12.71 7.92
C TYR A 262 0.95 11.63 6.84
N LEU A 263 -0.15 10.87 6.71
CA LEU A 263 -0.26 9.81 5.70
C LEU A 263 -0.99 10.26 4.45
N PHE A 264 -1.96 11.17 4.60
CA PHE A 264 -2.85 11.59 3.53
C PHE A 264 -2.76 13.10 3.31
N ALA A 265 -2.95 13.49 2.05
CA ALA A 265 -3.15 14.87 1.63
C ALA A 265 -4.31 14.91 0.65
N ARG A 266 -5.06 15.99 0.63
CA ARG A 266 -6.06 16.24 -0.39
C ARG A 266 -5.44 17.12 -1.47
N GLU A 267 -5.62 16.75 -2.72
CA GLU A 267 -5.23 17.54 -3.88
C GLU A 267 -6.49 18.10 -4.53
N TYR A 268 -6.46 19.39 -4.79
CA TYR A 268 -7.52 20.14 -5.43
C TYR A 268 -7.06 20.54 -6.83
N LEU A 269 -7.80 20.13 -7.85
CA LEU A 269 -7.65 20.66 -9.21
C LEU A 269 -8.52 21.89 -9.32
N LEU A 270 -7.89 23.03 -9.52
CA LEU A 270 -8.53 24.35 -9.51
C LEU A 270 -8.45 25.00 -10.90
N HIS A 271 -9.51 25.71 -11.25
CA HIS A 271 -9.54 26.68 -12.33
C HIS A 271 -9.67 28.09 -11.74
N CYS A 272 -8.65 28.91 -11.93
CA CYS A 272 -8.55 30.27 -11.42
C CYS A 272 -8.60 31.24 -12.61
N PRO A 273 -9.78 31.76 -12.97
CA PRO A 273 -9.91 32.69 -14.08
C PRO A 273 -9.08 33.95 -13.77
N ARG A 274 -8.37 34.43 -14.78
CA ARG A 274 -7.55 35.67 -14.70
C ARG A 274 -8.37 36.87 -15.05
#